data_822f5e20ef80eb8cd4dc69ab04770edb
#
_entry.id   822f5e20ef80eb8cd4dc69ab04770edb
#
_cell.length_a   1.000
_cell.length_b   1.000
_cell.length_c   1.000
_cell.angle_alpha   90.00
_cell.angle_beta   90.00
_cell.angle_gamma   90.00
#
_symmetry.space_group_name_H-M   'P 1'
#
loop_
_entity.id
_entity.type
_entity.pdbx_description
1 polymer ?
#
loop_
_entity_poly.entity_id
_entity_poly.type
_entity_poly.pdbx_seq_one_letter_code
_entity_poly.pdbx_strand_id
1 'polypeptide(L)'
;FLATKLCLLIAKKSNPGQGDVGAVSLFLSFFPQIIQGPISRYDELAVQLYVPHKFNYKRVKFGVELMLWGYFKKMVIADNAVIFVNAIFGEPERYSGLGIIAVLAYSIQLYCDFSGGMDVVIGIAGLFGIQMDENFKRPYFAISITDFWHRWHITLKTWMKDYVFYPVSLSGWMKHFSKFAKKVFGKQTGRTLPICLANLIVFLVVGIWHGAAWKFIVYGLYNGMIIAFSGLMAPRYRKWKQALHISDNNPGFHLFQILRTFVLVNISWFFDRADDVGTALRMMKYAVTRFDLSQLLTVQIGESSGTAYTLIF
;
A
#
# COMPACT_ATOMS: atom_id res chain seq x y z
N PHE A 1 8.79 11.38 -5.77
CA PHE A 1 9.45 10.33 -6.54
C PHE A 1 10.90 10.70 -6.91
N LEU A 2 11.12 11.87 -7.55
CA LEU A 2 12.47 12.35 -7.90
C LEU A 2 13.33 12.60 -6.65
N ALA A 3 12.76 13.20 -5.60
CA ALA A 3 13.42 13.41 -4.33
C ALA A 3 13.83 12.09 -3.65
N THR A 4 12.99 11.06 -3.73
CA THR A 4 13.28 9.72 -3.20
C THR A 4 14.47 9.09 -3.93
N LYS A 5 14.53 9.22 -5.27
CA LYS A 5 15.68 8.76 -6.08
C LYS A 5 16.95 9.53 -5.78
N LEU A 6 16.87 10.86 -5.62
CA LEU A 6 18.02 11.70 -5.28
C LEU A 6 18.58 11.36 -3.90
N CYS A 7 17.72 11.13 -2.89
CA CYS A 7 18.14 10.66 -1.57
C CYS A 7 18.84 9.30 -1.63
N LEU A 8 18.41 8.39 -2.51
CA LEU A 8 19.06 7.10 -2.72
C LEU A 8 20.50 7.25 -3.25
N LEU A 9 20.73 8.19 -4.15
CA LEU A 9 22.06 8.48 -4.69
C LEU A 9 22.99 9.13 -3.66
N ILE A 10 22.46 10.03 -2.84
CA ILE A 10 23.21 10.74 -1.79
C ILE A 10 23.61 9.76 -0.66
N ALA A 11 22.72 8.85 -0.28
CA ALA A 11 22.99 7.87 0.79
C ALA A 11 24.04 6.82 0.43
N LYS A 12 24.32 6.62 -0.86
CA LYS A 12 25.22 5.56 -1.36
C LYS A 12 26.60 6.06 -1.83
N LYS A 13 27.10 7.13 -1.24
CA LYS A 13 28.37 7.82 -1.59
C LYS A 13 29.65 6.96 -1.49
N SER A 14 29.57 5.64 -1.38
CA SER A 14 30.72 4.77 -1.04
C SER A 14 31.14 3.73 -2.09
N ASN A 15 30.64 3.77 -3.35
CA ASN A 15 31.06 2.80 -4.36
C ASN A 15 31.78 3.48 -5.54
N PRO A 16 33.02 3.07 -5.86
CA PRO A 16 33.90 3.76 -6.84
C PRO A 16 33.42 3.75 -8.32
N GLY A 17 32.39 2.96 -8.67
CA GLY A 17 31.79 2.96 -10.02
C GLY A 17 30.59 3.91 -10.20
N GLN A 18 30.22 4.70 -9.20
CA GLN A 18 29.01 5.52 -9.19
C GLN A 18 29.24 6.99 -9.62
N GLY A 19 30.42 7.33 -10.07
CA GLY A 19 30.79 8.71 -10.48
C GLY A 19 30.39 9.08 -11.92
N ASP A 20 29.79 8.17 -12.70
CA ASP A 20 29.33 8.49 -14.06
C ASP A 20 28.01 9.26 -14.01
N VAL A 21 28.11 10.56 -14.26
CA VAL A 21 26.96 11.48 -14.36
C VAL A 21 25.95 10.98 -15.43
N GLY A 22 26.44 10.35 -16.50
CA GLY A 22 25.61 9.78 -17.56
C GLY A 22 24.72 8.64 -17.01
N ALA A 23 25.30 7.74 -16.21
CA ALA A 23 24.58 6.61 -15.61
C ALA A 23 23.50 7.08 -14.64
N VAL A 24 23.84 8.05 -13.79
CA VAL A 24 22.91 8.66 -12.84
C VAL A 24 21.77 9.37 -13.58
N SER A 25 22.10 10.15 -14.62
CA SER A 25 21.11 10.88 -15.40
C SER A 25 20.16 9.91 -16.12
N LEU A 26 20.68 8.84 -16.73
CA LEU A 26 19.86 7.83 -17.39
C LEU A 26 18.94 7.10 -16.41
N PHE A 27 19.44 6.73 -15.23
CA PHE A 27 18.63 6.14 -14.16
C PHE A 27 17.50 7.07 -13.70
N LEU A 28 17.81 8.36 -13.51
CA LEU A 28 16.82 9.35 -13.06
C LEU A 28 15.78 9.65 -14.14
N SER A 29 16.19 9.68 -15.41
CA SER A 29 15.34 10.00 -16.56
C SER A 29 14.66 8.78 -17.17
N PHE A 30 14.84 7.58 -16.63
CA PHE A 30 14.19 6.37 -17.16
C PHE A 30 12.68 6.53 -17.16
N PHE A 31 12.15 6.88 -18.33
CA PHE A 31 10.79 7.41 -18.50
C PHE A 31 9.66 6.52 -17.99
N PRO A 32 9.73 5.16 -18.03
CA PRO A 32 8.61 4.35 -17.56
C PRO A 32 8.28 4.56 -16.09
N GLN A 33 9.27 4.97 -15.27
CA GLN A 33 9.09 5.14 -13.83
C GLN A 33 9.11 6.61 -13.36
N ILE A 34 9.08 7.61 -14.27
CA ILE A 34 9.17 9.03 -13.88
C ILE A 34 7.92 9.47 -13.12
N ILE A 35 6.73 9.14 -13.63
CA ILE A 35 5.44 9.57 -13.07
C ILE A 35 5.00 8.58 -11.99
N GLN A 36 4.92 7.31 -12.36
CA GLN A 36 4.45 6.23 -11.51
C GLN A 36 5.23 4.96 -11.87
N GLY A 37 5.69 4.21 -10.88
CA GLY A 37 6.42 2.97 -11.16
C GLY A 37 7.03 2.37 -9.90
N PRO A 38 7.55 1.13 -9.99
CA PRO A 38 8.29 0.52 -8.91
C PRO A 38 9.47 1.41 -8.48
N ILE A 39 9.72 1.52 -7.17
CA ILE A 39 10.88 2.25 -6.64
C ILE A 39 12.11 1.37 -6.87
N SER A 40 12.74 1.55 -8.03
CA SER A 40 13.92 0.77 -8.42
C SER A 40 15.17 1.26 -7.72
N ARG A 41 16.08 0.34 -7.45
CA ARG A 41 17.41 0.65 -6.91
C ARG A 41 18.38 0.94 -8.05
N TYR A 42 19.31 1.86 -7.78
CA TYR A 42 20.31 2.24 -8.76
C TYR A 42 21.17 1.05 -9.20
N ASP A 43 21.64 0.26 -8.24
CA ASP A 43 22.48 -0.94 -8.45
C ASP A 43 21.78 -2.05 -9.26
N GLU A 44 20.46 -2.11 -9.25
CA GLU A 44 19.68 -3.11 -9.99
C GLU A 44 19.26 -2.62 -11.37
N LEU A 45 18.80 -1.37 -11.45
CA LEU A 45 18.29 -0.82 -12.71
C LEU A 45 19.39 -0.27 -13.61
N ALA A 46 20.38 0.48 -13.06
CA ALA A 46 21.43 1.10 -13.88
C ALA A 46 22.25 0.06 -14.65
N VAL A 47 22.54 -1.08 -14.02
CA VAL A 47 23.25 -2.17 -14.71
C VAL A 47 22.48 -2.66 -15.94
N GLN A 48 21.17 -2.78 -15.86
CA GLN A 48 20.33 -3.19 -16.99
C GLN A 48 20.28 -2.15 -18.09
N LEU A 49 20.31 -0.85 -17.76
CA LEU A 49 20.24 0.23 -18.74
C LEU A 49 21.48 0.33 -19.65
N TYR A 50 22.64 -0.18 -19.20
CA TYR A 50 23.90 -0.16 -19.96
C TYR A 50 24.21 -1.44 -20.71
N VAL A 51 23.47 -2.52 -20.47
CA VAL A 51 23.68 -3.79 -21.17
C VAL A 51 22.87 -3.81 -22.47
N PRO A 52 23.48 -4.18 -23.62
CA PRO A 52 22.74 -4.34 -24.86
C PRO A 52 21.67 -5.43 -24.74
N HIS A 53 20.43 -5.10 -25.07
CA HIS A 53 19.31 -6.03 -25.05
C HIS A 53 18.98 -6.52 -26.46
N LYS A 54 19.00 -7.85 -26.67
CA LYS A 54 18.53 -8.45 -27.90
C LYS A 54 17.01 -8.48 -27.96
N PHE A 55 16.47 -8.32 -29.17
CA PHE A 55 15.04 -8.49 -29.40
C PHE A 55 14.60 -9.91 -29.00
N ASN A 56 13.51 -9.99 -28.25
CA ASN A 56 12.89 -11.25 -27.83
C ASN A 56 11.38 -11.15 -27.96
N TYR A 57 10.83 -11.85 -28.95
CA TYR A 57 9.40 -11.82 -29.25
C TYR A 57 8.52 -12.19 -28.06
N LYS A 58 8.87 -13.24 -27.28
CA LYS A 58 8.08 -13.68 -26.12
C LYS A 58 8.01 -12.60 -25.05
N ARG A 59 9.13 -11.91 -24.79
CA ARG A 59 9.19 -10.81 -23.82
C ARG A 59 8.37 -9.61 -24.29
N VAL A 60 8.48 -9.25 -25.57
CA VAL A 60 7.72 -8.15 -26.15
C VAL A 60 6.23 -8.47 -26.12
N LYS A 61 5.82 -9.67 -26.54
CA LYS A 61 4.43 -10.13 -26.47
C LYS A 61 3.89 -10.03 -25.04
N PHE A 62 4.59 -10.59 -24.06
CA PHE A 62 4.19 -10.51 -22.66
C PHE A 62 4.11 -9.05 -22.15
N GLY A 63 5.06 -8.20 -22.52
CA GLY A 63 5.04 -6.79 -22.16
C GLY A 63 3.80 -6.06 -22.69
N VAL A 64 3.43 -6.31 -23.96
CA VAL A 64 2.20 -5.75 -24.56
C VAL A 64 0.95 -6.29 -23.86
N GLU A 65 0.87 -7.60 -23.61
CA GLU A 65 -0.26 -8.21 -22.88
C GLU A 65 -0.42 -7.60 -21.48
N LEU A 66 0.69 -7.39 -20.77
CA LEU A 66 0.69 -6.79 -19.46
C LEU A 66 0.25 -5.32 -19.49
N MET A 67 0.68 -4.55 -20.50
CA MET A 67 0.23 -3.17 -20.71
C MET A 67 -1.28 -3.11 -20.96
N LEU A 68 -1.81 -3.95 -21.84
CA LEU A 68 -3.24 -4.03 -22.14
C LEU A 68 -4.04 -4.39 -20.89
N TRP A 69 -3.55 -5.34 -20.09
CA TRP A 69 -4.15 -5.69 -18.81
C TRP A 69 -4.11 -4.52 -17.82
N GLY A 70 -3.01 -3.79 -17.76
CA GLY A 70 -2.87 -2.58 -16.95
C GLY A 70 -3.87 -1.49 -17.35
N TYR A 71 -4.00 -1.21 -18.64
CA TYR A 71 -5.00 -0.27 -19.17
C TYR A 71 -6.42 -0.72 -18.89
N PHE A 72 -6.73 -2.01 -19.04
CA PHE A 72 -8.04 -2.53 -18.68
C PHE A 72 -8.37 -2.26 -17.20
N LYS A 73 -7.46 -2.57 -16.28
CA LYS A 73 -7.65 -2.28 -14.86
C LYS A 73 -7.87 -0.79 -14.59
N LYS A 74 -7.06 0.07 -15.21
CA LYS A 74 -7.12 1.52 -15.02
C LYS A 74 -8.39 2.10 -15.64
N MET A 75 -8.59 1.94 -16.95
CA MET A 75 -9.62 2.67 -17.70
C MET A 75 -11.00 2.04 -17.55
N VAL A 76 -11.09 0.69 -17.49
CA VAL A 76 -12.40 0.02 -17.44
C VAL A 76 -12.88 -0.18 -16.01
N ILE A 77 -11.99 -0.49 -15.05
CA ILE A 77 -12.42 -0.77 -13.69
C ILE A 77 -12.25 0.47 -12.80
N ALA A 78 -11.03 1.01 -12.70
CA ALA A 78 -10.76 2.07 -11.73
C ALA A 78 -11.44 3.39 -12.09
N ASP A 79 -11.39 3.82 -13.35
CA ASP A 79 -11.98 5.10 -13.77
C ASP A 79 -13.52 5.10 -13.73
N ASN A 80 -14.16 3.93 -13.89
CA ASN A 80 -15.60 3.82 -13.65
C ASN A 80 -15.93 3.74 -12.15
N ALA A 81 -15.17 2.98 -11.38
CA ALA A 81 -15.40 2.88 -9.94
C ALA A 81 -15.19 4.20 -9.20
N VAL A 82 -14.23 5.05 -9.64
CA VAL A 82 -13.95 6.34 -9.01
C VAL A 82 -15.15 7.30 -9.09
N ILE A 83 -15.95 7.22 -10.14
CA ILE A 83 -17.15 8.06 -10.29
C ILE A 83 -18.15 7.77 -9.16
N PHE A 84 -18.42 6.49 -8.92
CA PHE A 84 -19.27 6.05 -7.82
C PHE A 84 -18.68 6.39 -6.44
N VAL A 85 -17.39 6.14 -6.23
CA VAL A 85 -16.71 6.48 -4.99
C VAL A 85 -16.76 7.97 -4.70
N ASN A 86 -16.52 8.81 -5.71
CA ASN A 86 -16.58 10.27 -5.58
C ASN A 86 -17.97 10.77 -5.24
N ALA A 87 -19.02 10.20 -5.83
CA ALA A 87 -20.39 10.57 -5.52
C ALA A 87 -20.73 10.36 -4.04
N ILE A 88 -20.31 9.24 -3.44
CA ILE A 88 -20.64 8.94 -2.06
C ILE A 88 -19.71 9.67 -1.07
N PHE A 89 -18.41 9.68 -1.31
CA PHE A 89 -17.47 10.38 -0.43
C PHE A 89 -17.54 11.90 -0.55
N GLY A 90 -18.05 12.44 -1.68
CA GLY A 90 -18.27 13.86 -1.88
C GLY A 90 -19.51 14.39 -1.14
N GLU A 91 -20.52 13.54 -0.90
CA GLU A 91 -21.76 13.91 -0.18
C GLU A 91 -22.00 12.95 1.01
N PRO A 92 -21.10 12.90 2.01
CA PRO A 92 -21.12 11.88 3.06
C PRO A 92 -22.36 11.94 3.95
N GLU A 93 -22.99 13.09 4.11
CA GLU A 93 -24.23 13.23 4.90
C GLU A 93 -25.47 12.67 4.14
N ARG A 94 -25.50 12.81 2.82
CA ARG A 94 -26.59 12.34 1.96
C ARG A 94 -26.55 10.82 1.79
N TYR A 95 -25.37 10.26 1.53
CA TYR A 95 -25.17 8.85 1.22
C TYR A 95 -24.56 8.06 2.39
N SER A 96 -24.82 8.51 3.60
CA SER A 96 -24.20 7.94 4.82
C SER A 96 -24.45 6.43 5.00
N GLY A 97 -25.60 5.91 4.50
CA GLY A 97 -25.93 4.48 4.56
C GLY A 97 -25.11 3.60 3.61
N LEU A 98 -24.46 4.19 2.60
CA LEU A 98 -23.67 3.46 1.61
C LEU A 98 -22.17 3.36 1.95
N GLY A 99 -21.73 3.81 3.11
CA GLY A 99 -20.31 3.87 3.46
C GLY A 99 -19.56 2.55 3.31
N ILE A 100 -20.19 1.39 3.62
CA ILE A 100 -19.58 0.07 3.44
C ILE A 100 -19.36 -0.21 1.95
N ILE A 101 -20.38 0.03 1.11
CA ILE A 101 -20.29 -0.22 -0.33
C ILE A 101 -19.26 0.71 -0.97
N ALA A 102 -19.24 1.97 -0.54
CA ALA A 102 -18.30 2.96 -1.04
C ALA A 102 -16.84 2.59 -0.74
N VAL A 103 -16.54 2.13 0.46
CA VAL A 103 -15.17 1.72 0.81
C VAL A 103 -14.75 0.41 0.14
N LEU A 104 -15.69 -0.51 -0.11
CA LEU A 104 -15.42 -1.71 -0.90
C LEU A 104 -15.16 -1.36 -2.37
N ALA A 105 -15.95 -0.46 -2.96
CA ALA A 105 -15.70 0.07 -4.30
C ALA A 105 -14.37 0.81 -4.37
N TYR A 106 -14.02 1.58 -3.35
CA TYR A 106 -12.73 2.24 -3.24
C TYR A 106 -11.56 1.26 -3.17
N SER A 107 -11.71 0.14 -2.47
CA SER A 107 -10.68 -0.93 -2.46
C SER A 107 -10.41 -1.48 -3.86
N ILE A 108 -11.44 -1.69 -4.66
CA ILE A 108 -11.32 -2.16 -6.05
C ILE A 108 -10.69 -1.06 -6.90
N GLN A 109 -11.20 0.15 -6.81
CA GLN A 109 -10.72 1.32 -7.54
C GLN A 109 -9.22 1.55 -7.28
N LEU A 110 -8.82 1.67 -6.02
CA LEU A 110 -7.45 1.95 -5.63
C LEU A 110 -6.48 0.84 -6.08
N TYR A 111 -6.88 -0.42 -5.93
CA TYR A 111 -6.08 -1.54 -6.40
C TYR A 111 -5.92 -1.56 -7.91
N CYS A 112 -7.01 -1.39 -8.66
CA CYS A 112 -6.99 -1.43 -10.11
C CYS A 112 -6.27 -0.22 -10.71
N ASP A 113 -6.44 0.96 -10.11
CA ASP A 113 -5.75 2.18 -10.52
C ASP A 113 -4.23 2.03 -10.36
N PHE A 114 -3.80 1.72 -9.15
CA PHE A 114 -2.38 1.67 -8.84
C PHE A 114 -1.68 0.44 -9.45
N SER A 115 -2.26 -0.77 -9.33
CA SER A 115 -1.66 -1.95 -9.95
C SER A 115 -1.73 -1.90 -11.48
N GLY A 116 -2.75 -1.25 -12.04
CA GLY A 116 -2.87 -1.03 -13.48
C GLY A 116 -1.73 -0.17 -14.03
N GLY A 117 -1.47 0.97 -13.38
CA GLY A 117 -0.33 1.81 -13.73
C GLY A 117 1.02 1.09 -13.60
N MET A 118 1.18 0.26 -12.55
CA MET A 118 2.39 -0.56 -12.38
C MET A 118 2.56 -1.58 -13.52
N ASP A 119 1.48 -2.27 -13.93
CA ASP A 119 1.55 -3.24 -15.03
C ASP A 119 1.92 -2.57 -16.36
N VAL A 120 1.39 -1.37 -16.63
CA VAL A 120 1.77 -0.60 -17.82
C VAL A 120 3.27 -0.27 -17.79
N VAL A 121 3.78 0.24 -16.67
CA VAL A 121 5.19 0.62 -16.53
C VAL A 121 6.11 -0.60 -16.66
N ILE A 122 5.78 -1.71 -15.99
CA ILE A 122 6.55 -2.96 -16.06
C ILE A 122 6.50 -3.53 -17.49
N GLY A 123 5.33 -3.48 -18.14
CA GLY A 123 5.16 -3.91 -19.53
C GLY A 123 6.03 -3.10 -20.49
N ILE A 124 6.01 -1.76 -20.39
CA ILE A 124 6.86 -0.87 -21.18
C ILE A 124 8.35 -1.18 -20.97
N ALA A 125 8.79 -1.27 -19.71
CA ALA A 125 10.18 -1.61 -19.40
C ALA A 125 10.59 -2.97 -20.03
N GLY A 126 9.68 -3.95 -19.99
CA GLY A 126 9.86 -5.26 -20.62
C GLY A 126 10.07 -5.20 -22.15
N LEU A 127 9.46 -4.25 -22.86
CA LEU A 127 9.70 -4.06 -24.30
C LEU A 127 11.18 -3.73 -24.56
N PHE A 128 11.79 -2.93 -23.71
CA PHE A 128 13.21 -2.56 -23.78
C PHE A 128 14.16 -3.62 -23.20
N GLY A 129 13.63 -4.70 -22.64
CA GLY A 129 14.45 -5.75 -22.03
C GLY A 129 14.79 -5.50 -20.56
N ILE A 130 14.22 -4.47 -19.97
CA ILE A 130 14.43 -4.08 -18.57
C ILE A 130 13.42 -4.83 -17.70
N GLN A 131 13.91 -5.48 -16.66
CA GLN A 131 13.08 -6.12 -15.64
C GLN A 131 12.88 -5.18 -14.46
N MET A 132 11.63 -4.98 -14.07
CA MET A 132 11.24 -4.20 -12.92
C MET A 132 10.53 -5.08 -11.89
N ASP A 133 10.62 -4.70 -10.61
CA ASP A 133 10.00 -5.43 -9.53
C ASP A 133 8.47 -5.34 -9.55
N GLU A 134 7.81 -6.45 -9.20
CA GLU A 134 6.38 -6.45 -8.94
C GLU A 134 6.05 -5.64 -7.68
N ASN A 135 4.99 -4.84 -7.75
CA ASN A 135 4.53 -4.04 -6.62
C ASN A 135 3.31 -4.62 -5.90
N PHE A 136 2.63 -5.58 -6.49
CA PHE A 136 1.40 -6.16 -5.96
C PHE A 136 1.37 -7.68 -6.10
N LYS A 137 1.03 -8.41 -5.00
CA LYS A 137 0.88 -9.87 -4.96
C LYS A 137 -0.40 -10.29 -4.26
N ARG A 138 -1.56 -10.09 -4.92
CA ARG A 138 -2.90 -10.44 -4.37
C ARG A 138 -3.08 -9.92 -2.94
N PRO A 139 -3.00 -8.62 -2.68
CA PRO A 139 -2.93 -8.05 -1.33
C PRO A 139 -4.18 -8.32 -0.49
N TYR A 140 -5.35 -8.36 -1.08
CA TYR A 140 -6.61 -8.60 -0.36
C TYR A 140 -6.82 -10.06 0.09
N PHE A 141 -5.92 -10.96 -0.29
CA PHE A 141 -5.86 -12.33 0.24
C PHE A 141 -4.86 -12.47 1.39
N ALA A 142 -4.42 -11.36 1.96
CA ALA A 142 -3.50 -11.36 3.08
C ALA A 142 -4.16 -11.84 4.38
N ILE A 143 -3.42 -12.64 5.17
CA ILE A 143 -3.89 -13.22 6.44
C ILE A 143 -3.61 -12.33 7.66
N SER A 144 -2.88 -11.23 7.48
CA SER A 144 -2.59 -10.24 8.51
C SER A 144 -2.26 -8.89 7.88
N ILE A 145 -2.33 -7.79 8.65
CA ILE A 145 -1.91 -6.46 8.17
C ILE A 145 -0.43 -6.46 7.76
N THR A 146 0.42 -7.17 8.48
CA THR A 146 1.82 -7.32 8.08
C THR A 146 1.96 -8.02 6.72
N ASP A 147 1.20 -9.10 6.49
CA ASP A 147 1.18 -9.81 5.21
C ASP A 147 0.59 -8.95 4.09
N PHE A 148 -0.45 -8.14 4.39
CA PHE A 148 -1.00 -7.16 3.45
C PHE A 148 0.09 -6.21 2.94
N TRP A 149 0.87 -5.59 3.82
CA TRP A 149 1.97 -4.69 3.46
C TRP A 149 3.16 -5.40 2.81
N HIS A 150 3.26 -6.72 2.90
CA HIS A 150 4.22 -7.50 2.12
C HIS A 150 3.77 -7.73 0.68
N ARG A 151 2.48 -7.53 0.38
CA ARG A 151 1.83 -7.76 -0.91
C ARG A 151 1.36 -6.48 -1.60
N TRP A 152 1.25 -5.37 -0.86
CA TRP A 152 0.85 -4.05 -1.31
C TRP A 152 2.04 -3.12 -1.38
N HIS A 153 2.25 -2.46 -2.54
CA HIS A 153 3.34 -1.51 -2.80
C HIS A 153 4.71 -2.00 -2.29
N ILE A 154 5.12 -3.17 -2.79
CA ILE A 154 6.25 -3.96 -2.29
C ILE A 154 7.55 -3.15 -2.30
N THR A 155 7.80 -2.37 -3.35
CA THR A 155 9.04 -1.58 -3.47
C THR A 155 9.10 -0.43 -2.47
N LEU A 156 7.96 0.22 -2.15
CA LEU A 156 7.90 1.23 -1.07
C LEU A 156 8.21 0.57 0.29
N LYS A 157 7.59 -0.58 0.58
CA LYS A 157 7.86 -1.33 1.82
C LYS A 157 9.34 -1.69 1.94
N THR A 158 9.96 -2.13 0.84
CA THR A 158 11.40 -2.46 0.83
C THR A 158 12.24 -1.22 1.09
N TRP A 159 11.89 -0.09 0.46
CA TRP A 159 12.53 1.18 0.69
C TRP A 159 12.41 1.65 2.15
N MET A 160 11.19 1.63 2.71
CA MET A 160 10.95 2.00 4.12
C MET A 160 11.71 1.10 5.10
N LYS A 161 11.83 -0.18 4.79
CA LYS A 161 12.61 -1.13 5.60
C LYS A 161 14.09 -0.73 5.64
N ASP A 162 14.67 -0.40 4.49
CA ASP A 162 16.11 -0.17 4.38
C ASP A 162 16.51 1.22 4.87
N TYR A 163 15.71 2.24 4.59
CA TYR A 163 16.04 3.64 4.86
C TYR A 163 15.39 4.22 6.12
N VAL A 164 14.38 3.57 6.68
CA VAL A 164 13.72 4.00 7.91
C VAL A 164 13.87 2.95 9.01
N PHE A 165 13.37 1.72 8.77
CA PHE A 165 13.34 0.70 9.82
C PHE A 165 14.72 0.32 10.33
N TYR A 166 15.65 -0.03 9.46
CA TYR A 166 17.00 -0.43 9.88
C TYR A 166 17.78 0.71 10.54
N PRO A 167 17.87 1.94 9.99
CA PRO A 167 18.54 3.04 10.68
C PRO A 167 17.96 3.33 12.06
N VAL A 168 16.63 3.33 12.21
CA VAL A 168 15.97 3.51 13.50
C VAL A 168 16.28 2.36 14.44
N SER A 169 16.13 1.11 13.99
CA SER A 169 16.33 -0.09 14.82
C SER A 169 17.77 -0.25 15.31
N LEU A 170 18.75 0.17 14.52
CA LEU A 170 20.18 0.07 14.83
C LEU A 170 20.72 1.29 15.57
N SER A 171 19.94 2.33 15.74
CA SER A 171 20.34 3.57 16.43
C SER A 171 20.74 3.36 17.89
N GLY A 172 21.58 4.24 18.40
CA GLY A 172 22.03 4.18 19.80
C GLY A 172 20.89 4.27 20.80
N TRP A 173 19.94 5.20 20.56
CA TRP A 173 18.78 5.38 21.44
C TRP A 173 17.85 4.16 21.44
N MET A 174 17.65 3.48 20.31
CA MET A 174 16.86 2.26 20.23
C MET A 174 17.53 1.10 20.98
N LYS A 175 18.85 1.02 20.96
CA LYS A 175 19.60 0.05 21.77
C LYS A 175 19.41 0.31 23.27
N HIS A 176 19.43 1.56 23.72
CA HIS A 176 19.14 1.94 25.11
C HIS A 176 17.70 1.60 25.48
N PHE A 177 16.74 1.95 24.63
CA PHE A 177 15.33 1.60 24.81
C PHE A 177 15.15 0.07 24.91
N SER A 178 15.82 -0.72 24.08
CA SER A 178 15.77 -2.19 24.14
C SER A 178 16.29 -2.75 25.49
N LYS A 179 17.37 -2.18 26.02
CA LYS A 179 17.90 -2.57 27.36
C LYS A 179 16.90 -2.23 28.45
N PHE A 180 16.35 -1.01 28.43
CA PHE A 180 15.33 -0.57 29.37
C PHE A 180 14.09 -1.46 29.31
N ALA A 181 13.53 -1.68 28.12
CA ALA A 181 12.34 -2.51 27.91
C ALA A 181 12.52 -3.95 28.42
N LYS A 182 13.70 -4.55 28.23
CA LYS A 182 14.02 -5.89 28.76
C LYS A 182 14.06 -5.91 30.29
N LYS A 183 14.56 -4.84 30.92
CA LYS A 183 14.62 -4.71 32.38
C LYS A 183 13.23 -4.59 33.00
N VAL A 184 12.35 -3.79 32.36
CA VAL A 184 11.01 -3.47 32.91
C VAL A 184 9.96 -4.52 32.55
N PHE A 185 9.92 -4.96 31.27
CA PHE A 185 8.85 -5.82 30.73
C PHE A 185 9.28 -7.27 30.52
N GLY A 186 10.49 -7.62 30.95
CA GLY A 186 11.05 -8.95 30.79
C GLY A 186 11.61 -9.22 29.38
N LYS A 187 12.34 -10.33 29.25
CA LYS A 187 13.17 -10.66 28.07
C LYS A 187 12.34 -10.76 26.78
N GLN A 188 11.16 -11.35 26.81
CA GLN A 188 10.32 -11.59 25.61
C GLN A 188 9.69 -10.29 25.11
N THR A 189 8.91 -9.61 25.94
CA THR A 189 8.26 -8.34 25.60
C THR A 189 9.28 -7.26 25.29
N GLY A 190 10.38 -7.19 26.04
CA GLY A 190 11.44 -6.23 25.83
C GLY A 190 12.27 -6.43 24.54
N ARG A 191 12.15 -7.57 23.88
CA ARG A 191 12.67 -7.77 22.51
C ARG A 191 11.69 -7.31 21.45
N THR A 192 10.39 -7.43 21.71
CA THR A 192 9.33 -7.09 20.74
C THR A 192 9.05 -5.58 20.71
N LEU A 193 9.07 -4.90 21.86
CA LEU A 193 8.76 -3.46 21.95
C LEU A 193 9.59 -2.56 21.03
N PRO A 194 10.92 -2.71 20.92
CA PRO A 194 11.73 -1.91 20.00
C PRO A 194 11.32 -2.12 18.53
N ILE A 195 10.95 -3.34 18.15
CA ILE A 195 10.49 -3.67 16.81
C ILE A 195 9.13 -2.99 16.56
N CYS A 196 8.24 -3.02 17.54
CA CYS A 196 6.95 -2.34 17.46
C CYS A 196 7.11 -0.83 17.30
N LEU A 197 8.01 -0.22 18.08
CA LEU A 197 8.29 1.22 18.01
C LEU A 197 8.90 1.59 16.65
N ALA A 198 9.84 0.79 16.14
CA ALA A 198 10.42 1.02 14.82
C ALA A 198 9.36 0.93 13.71
N ASN A 199 8.43 -0.04 13.78
CA ASN A 199 7.31 -0.14 12.83
C ASN A 199 6.36 1.06 12.95
N LEU A 200 6.04 1.53 14.16
CA LEU A 200 5.23 2.74 14.34
C LEU A 200 5.87 3.96 13.68
N ILE A 201 7.18 4.13 13.81
CA ILE A 201 7.93 5.22 13.15
C ILE A 201 7.86 5.05 11.62
N VAL A 202 8.04 3.83 11.10
CA VAL A 202 7.90 3.55 9.66
C VAL A 202 6.52 3.97 9.16
N PHE A 203 5.46 3.57 9.84
CA PHE A 203 4.09 3.89 9.41
C PHE A 203 3.72 5.36 9.62
N LEU A 204 4.30 6.04 10.59
CA LEU A 204 4.22 7.49 10.70
C LEU A 204 4.85 8.18 9.49
N VAL A 205 6.05 7.73 9.08
CA VAL A 205 6.72 8.23 7.87
C VAL A 205 5.90 7.92 6.61
N VAL A 206 5.29 6.74 6.52
CA VAL A 206 4.36 6.39 5.43
C VAL A 206 3.19 7.36 5.39
N GLY A 207 2.57 7.67 6.54
CA GLY A 207 1.48 8.64 6.63
C GLY A 207 1.90 10.03 6.14
N ILE A 208 3.05 10.54 6.58
CA ILE A 208 3.62 11.83 6.14
C ILE A 208 3.91 11.79 4.63
N TRP A 209 4.39 10.67 4.11
CA TRP A 209 4.68 10.48 2.70
C TRP A 209 3.41 10.56 1.82
N HIS A 210 2.25 10.07 2.32
CA HIS A 210 0.95 10.20 1.63
C HIS A 210 0.48 11.65 1.54
N GLY A 211 0.83 12.52 2.51
CA GLY A 211 0.51 13.93 2.47
C GLY A 211 0.56 14.61 3.83
N ALA A 212 0.47 15.94 3.83
CA ALA A 212 0.58 16.77 5.03
C ALA A 212 -0.73 16.87 5.85
N ALA A 213 -1.81 16.18 5.46
CA ALA A 213 -3.08 16.21 6.16
C ALA A 213 -3.12 15.21 7.34
N TRP A 214 -3.82 15.58 8.41
CA TRP A 214 -3.99 14.73 9.61
C TRP A 214 -4.59 13.36 9.31
N LYS A 215 -5.45 13.24 8.30
CA LYS A 215 -6.03 11.96 7.88
C LYS A 215 -4.97 10.92 7.52
N PHE A 216 -3.89 11.33 6.87
CA PHE A 216 -2.79 10.44 6.49
C PHE A 216 -1.91 10.05 7.68
N ILE A 217 -1.75 10.96 8.65
CA ILE A 217 -1.08 10.63 9.92
C ILE A 217 -1.88 9.57 10.67
N VAL A 218 -3.20 9.74 10.77
CA VAL A 218 -4.10 8.76 11.42
C VAL A 218 -4.09 7.43 10.65
N TYR A 219 -4.15 7.47 9.33
CA TYR A 219 -4.02 6.29 8.46
C TYR A 219 -2.73 5.50 8.74
N GLY A 220 -1.58 6.18 8.76
CA GLY A 220 -0.29 5.55 9.06
C GLY A 220 -0.26 4.97 10.47
N LEU A 221 -0.61 5.77 11.50
CA LEU A 221 -0.62 5.33 12.89
C LEU A 221 -1.58 4.16 13.13
N TYR A 222 -2.76 4.15 12.51
CA TYR A 222 -3.71 3.03 12.59
C TYR A 222 -3.06 1.71 12.15
N ASN A 223 -2.44 1.69 10.95
CA ASN A 223 -1.76 0.50 10.44
C ASN A 223 -0.57 0.09 11.32
N GLY A 224 0.24 1.05 11.74
CA GLY A 224 1.39 0.81 12.62
C GLY A 224 0.98 0.26 13.99
N MET A 225 -0.10 0.77 14.59
CA MET A 225 -0.62 0.30 15.87
C MET A 225 -1.14 -1.14 15.79
N ILE A 226 -1.86 -1.51 14.72
CA ILE A 226 -2.33 -2.89 14.53
C ILE A 226 -1.16 -3.85 14.41
N ILE A 227 -0.11 -3.48 13.64
CA ILE A 227 1.09 -4.31 13.49
C ILE A 227 1.81 -4.46 14.84
N ALA A 228 1.99 -3.36 15.58
CA ALA A 228 2.63 -3.36 16.89
C ALA A 228 1.84 -4.21 17.89
N PHE A 229 0.52 -4.01 17.98
CA PHE A 229 -0.36 -4.80 18.84
C PHE A 229 -0.34 -6.29 18.49
N SER A 230 -0.41 -6.61 17.19
CA SER A 230 -0.34 -7.99 16.71
C SER A 230 0.98 -8.66 17.09
N GLY A 231 2.10 -7.94 16.98
CA GLY A 231 3.41 -8.42 17.41
C GLY A 231 3.50 -8.70 18.91
N LEU A 232 2.95 -7.81 19.74
CA LEU A 232 2.90 -7.98 21.20
C LEU A 232 1.96 -9.12 21.62
N MET A 233 0.86 -9.31 20.90
CA MET A 233 -0.13 -10.36 21.17
C MET A 233 0.25 -11.73 20.59
N ALA A 234 1.26 -11.83 19.72
CA ALA A 234 1.63 -13.08 19.05
C ALA A 234 1.83 -14.29 20.02
N PRO A 235 2.45 -14.15 21.21
CA PRO A 235 2.55 -15.27 22.15
C PRO A 235 1.18 -15.69 22.72
N ARG A 236 0.27 -14.73 22.94
CA ARG A 236 -1.10 -15.01 23.43
C ARG A 236 -1.95 -15.68 22.35
N TYR A 237 -1.86 -15.21 21.13
CA TYR A 237 -2.54 -15.83 19.97
C TYR A 237 -2.13 -17.29 19.78
N ARG A 238 -0.84 -17.61 19.96
CA ARG A 238 -0.37 -18.99 19.91
C ARG A 238 -0.99 -19.85 20.98
N LYS A 239 -1.06 -19.39 22.24
CA LYS A 239 -1.72 -20.08 23.35
C LYS A 239 -3.20 -20.29 23.09
N TRP A 240 -3.91 -19.29 22.60
CA TRP A 240 -5.33 -19.40 22.27
C TRP A 240 -5.59 -20.39 21.15
N LYS A 241 -4.76 -20.38 20.09
CA LYS A 241 -4.85 -21.38 19.02
C LYS A 241 -4.67 -22.80 19.53
N GLN A 242 -3.70 -23.02 20.40
CA GLN A 242 -3.47 -24.33 21.04
C GLN A 242 -4.66 -24.74 21.91
N ALA A 243 -5.18 -23.85 22.74
CA ALA A 243 -6.33 -24.11 23.59
C ALA A 243 -7.62 -24.42 22.81
N LEU A 244 -7.79 -23.75 21.66
CA LEU A 244 -8.94 -23.95 20.78
C LEU A 244 -8.71 -25.07 19.72
N HIS A 245 -7.58 -25.77 19.77
CA HIS A 245 -7.20 -26.81 18.82
C HIS A 245 -7.29 -26.37 17.35
N ILE A 246 -7.00 -25.07 17.08
CA ILE A 246 -7.03 -24.51 15.73
C ILE A 246 -5.71 -24.81 15.00
N SER A 247 -5.78 -25.63 13.96
CA SER A 247 -4.66 -25.87 13.06
C SER A 247 -4.43 -24.69 12.11
N ASP A 248 -3.17 -24.38 11.81
CA ASP A 248 -2.80 -23.37 10.79
C ASP A 248 -3.29 -23.75 9.39
N ASN A 249 -3.45 -25.04 9.13
CA ASN A 249 -3.93 -25.56 7.84
C ASN A 249 -5.47 -25.65 7.74
N ASN A 250 -6.21 -25.17 8.75
CA ASN A 250 -7.67 -25.17 8.71
C ASN A 250 -8.19 -24.13 7.70
N PRO A 251 -8.90 -24.54 6.64
CA PRO A 251 -9.36 -23.62 5.59
C PRO A 251 -10.32 -22.53 6.13
N GLY A 252 -11.18 -22.89 7.09
CA GLY A 252 -12.13 -21.94 7.69
C GLY A 252 -11.40 -20.88 8.52
N PHE A 253 -10.36 -21.26 9.25
CA PHE A 253 -9.53 -20.30 9.98
C PHE A 253 -8.74 -19.41 9.03
N HIS A 254 -8.24 -19.96 7.93
CA HIS A 254 -7.55 -19.19 6.90
C HIS A 254 -8.48 -18.14 6.25
N LEU A 255 -9.70 -18.55 5.90
CA LEU A 255 -10.73 -17.64 5.37
C LEU A 255 -11.05 -16.54 6.39
N PHE A 256 -11.25 -16.88 7.67
CA PHE A 256 -11.46 -15.89 8.74
C PHE A 256 -10.32 -14.89 8.80
N GLN A 257 -9.07 -15.33 8.70
CA GLN A 257 -7.91 -14.42 8.72
C GLN A 257 -7.92 -13.44 7.54
N ILE A 258 -8.26 -13.92 6.33
CA ILE A 258 -8.38 -13.08 5.13
C ILE A 258 -9.49 -12.05 5.34
N LEU A 259 -10.70 -12.47 5.70
CA LEU A 259 -11.85 -11.58 5.88
C LEU A 259 -11.59 -10.52 6.96
N ARG A 260 -11.08 -10.94 8.13
CA ARG A 260 -10.67 -10.01 9.19
C ARG A 260 -9.65 -8.99 8.70
N THR A 261 -8.63 -9.44 7.96
CA THR A 261 -7.58 -8.55 7.46
C THR A 261 -8.14 -7.59 6.43
N PHE A 262 -8.99 -8.07 5.54
CA PHE A 262 -9.67 -7.24 4.54
C PHE A 262 -10.53 -6.16 5.21
N VAL A 263 -11.30 -6.50 6.25
CA VAL A 263 -12.08 -5.51 7.02
C VAL A 263 -11.16 -4.46 7.65
N LEU A 264 -10.07 -4.88 8.32
CA LEU A 264 -9.12 -3.93 8.93
C LEU A 264 -8.47 -3.00 7.89
N VAL A 265 -8.16 -3.50 6.71
CA VAL A 265 -7.65 -2.68 5.60
C VAL A 265 -8.72 -1.68 5.14
N ASN A 266 -9.97 -2.11 4.98
CA ASN A 266 -11.07 -1.23 4.57
C ASN A 266 -11.34 -0.12 5.60
N ILE A 267 -11.18 -0.38 6.88
CA ILE A 267 -11.25 0.67 7.92
C ILE A 267 -10.17 1.73 7.69
N SER A 268 -8.96 1.34 7.29
CA SER A 268 -7.89 2.31 7.00
C SER A 268 -8.18 3.14 5.74
N TRP A 269 -8.88 2.57 4.75
CA TRP A 269 -9.26 3.26 3.53
C TRP A 269 -10.25 4.40 3.73
N PHE A 270 -11.06 4.40 4.79
CA PHE A 270 -11.88 5.57 5.14
C PHE A 270 -11.02 6.80 5.41
N PHE A 271 -9.91 6.64 6.16
CA PHE A 271 -8.98 7.75 6.43
C PHE A 271 -8.22 8.20 5.19
N ASP A 272 -7.88 7.26 4.31
CA ASP A 272 -7.18 7.58 3.07
C ASP A 272 -8.08 8.40 2.13
N ARG A 273 -9.36 7.98 1.95
CA ARG A 273 -10.26 8.55 0.95
C ARG A 273 -11.03 9.78 1.43
N ALA A 274 -11.52 9.82 2.66
CA ALA A 274 -12.30 10.94 3.17
C ALA A 274 -11.50 12.26 3.17
N ASP A 275 -12.19 13.38 3.20
CA ASP A 275 -11.53 14.70 3.17
C ASP A 275 -10.77 15.00 4.45
N ASP A 276 -11.30 14.58 5.60
CA ASP A 276 -10.70 14.77 6.92
C ASP A 276 -11.03 13.60 7.87
N VAL A 277 -10.37 13.58 9.04
CA VAL A 277 -10.54 12.54 10.06
C VAL A 277 -11.98 12.49 10.61
N GLY A 278 -12.60 13.65 10.81
CA GLY A 278 -13.98 13.74 11.34
C GLY A 278 -14.98 13.13 10.37
N THR A 279 -14.85 13.43 9.08
CA THR A 279 -15.67 12.85 8.01
C THR A 279 -15.46 11.34 7.92
N ALA A 280 -14.21 10.85 7.98
CA ALA A 280 -13.93 9.42 7.99
C ALA A 280 -14.64 8.69 9.15
N LEU A 281 -14.57 9.26 10.37
CA LEU A 281 -15.21 8.69 11.55
C LEU A 281 -16.74 8.73 11.48
N ARG A 282 -17.32 9.82 10.95
CA ARG A 282 -18.78 9.92 10.74
C ARG A 282 -19.24 8.89 9.72
N MET A 283 -18.56 8.75 8.58
CA MET A 283 -18.88 7.75 7.58
C MET A 283 -18.80 6.33 8.13
N MET A 284 -17.76 5.99 8.87
CA MET A 284 -17.66 4.68 9.53
C MET A 284 -18.82 4.43 10.51
N LYS A 285 -19.18 5.43 11.33
CA LYS A 285 -20.32 5.33 12.24
C LYS A 285 -21.61 5.08 11.46
N TYR A 286 -21.88 5.87 10.44
CA TYR A 286 -23.12 5.78 9.66
C TYR A 286 -23.16 4.50 8.80
N ALA A 287 -22.04 4.06 8.30
CA ALA A 287 -21.93 2.79 7.56
C ALA A 287 -22.44 1.58 8.37
N VAL A 288 -22.38 1.64 9.70
CA VAL A 288 -22.90 0.59 10.59
C VAL A 288 -24.29 0.92 11.12
N THR A 289 -24.54 2.19 11.51
CA THR A 289 -25.79 2.59 12.20
C THR A 289 -26.95 2.99 11.28
N ARG A 290 -26.65 3.30 10.02
CA ARG A 290 -27.62 3.80 9.03
C ARG A 290 -27.50 3.07 7.70
N PHE A 291 -27.03 1.84 7.71
CA PHE A 291 -26.85 1.05 6.48
C PHE A 291 -28.17 0.92 5.73
N ASP A 292 -28.23 1.41 4.51
CA ASP A 292 -29.42 1.44 3.68
C ASP A 292 -29.07 1.28 2.20
N LEU A 293 -29.40 0.12 1.65
CA LEU A 293 -29.17 -0.21 0.24
C LEU A 293 -30.10 0.55 -0.71
N SER A 294 -31.25 1.04 -0.24
CA SER A 294 -32.19 1.77 -1.09
C SER A 294 -31.59 3.07 -1.62
N GLN A 295 -30.63 3.64 -0.89
CA GLN A 295 -29.88 4.81 -1.32
C GLN A 295 -29.11 4.62 -2.62
N LEU A 296 -28.76 3.36 -3.00
CA LEU A 296 -28.14 3.09 -4.30
C LEU A 296 -28.98 3.57 -5.49
N LEU A 297 -30.30 3.51 -5.36
CA LEU A 297 -31.24 3.98 -6.40
C LEU A 297 -31.26 5.50 -6.54
N THR A 298 -30.73 6.22 -5.56
CA THR A 298 -30.74 7.68 -5.51
C THR A 298 -29.38 8.32 -5.73
N VAL A 299 -28.31 7.49 -5.87
CA VAL A 299 -26.96 8.00 -6.11
C VAL A 299 -26.93 8.73 -7.45
N GLN A 300 -26.78 10.04 -7.39
CA GLN A 300 -26.57 10.86 -8.57
C GLN A 300 -25.09 10.87 -8.91
N ILE A 301 -24.77 10.31 -10.05
CA ILE A 301 -23.43 10.40 -10.61
C ILE A 301 -23.40 11.72 -11.39
N GLY A 302 -22.85 12.77 -10.75
CA GLY A 302 -22.71 14.08 -11.34
C GLY A 302 -21.67 14.05 -12.45
N GLU A 303 -22.03 14.61 -13.59
CA GLU A 303 -21.08 14.99 -14.61
C GLU A 303 -20.38 16.31 -14.25
N SER A 304 -19.14 16.40 -14.64
CA SER A 304 -18.47 17.69 -14.83
C SER A 304 -19.05 18.50 -16.01
N SER A 305 -20.14 18.02 -16.64
CA SER A 305 -20.81 18.63 -17.80
C SER A 305 -22.32 18.37 -17.85
N GLY A 306 -23.06 18.71 -16.80
CA GLY A 306 -24.49 19.05 -16.92
C GLY A 306 -25.53 17.94 -17.09
N THR A 307 -25.20 16.66 -17.19
CA THR A 307 -26.15 15.54 -17.24
C THR A 307 -25.93 14.59 -16.06
N ALA A 308 -26.92 14.47 -15.18
CA ALA A 308 -26.89 13.50 -14.09
C ALA A 308 -27.35 12.13 -14.61
N TYR A 309 -26.51 11.10 -14.49
CA TYR A 309 -26.94 9.72 -14.70
C TYR A 309 -27.38 9.11 -13.37
N THR A 310 -28.61 8.62 -13.32
CA THR A 310 -29.05 7.73 -12.24
C THR A 310 -28.60 6.32 -12.60
N LEU A 311 -27.94 5.63 -11.70
CA LEU A 311 -27.69 4.19 -11.87
C LEU A 311 -29.05 3.48 -11.84
N ILE A 312 -29.55 3.13 -13.01
CA ILE A 312 -30.70 2.22 -13.15
C ILE A 312 -30.08 0.82 -13.26
N PHE A 313 -30.21 0.01 -12.20
CA PHE A 313 -29.96 -1.42 -12.23
C PHE A 313 -31.21 -2.18 -12.68
#